data_094185ea4496cbb55f1601c7e0800eaf
#
_entry.id   094185ea4496cbb55f1601c7e0800eaf
#
_cell.length_a   1.000
_cell.length_b   1.000
_cell.length_c   1.000
_cell.angle_alpha   90.00
_cell.angle_beta   90.00
_cell.angle_gamma   90.00
#
_symmetry.space_group_name_H-M   'P 1'
#
loop_
_entity.id
_entity.type
_entity.pdbx_description
1 polymer ?
#
loop_
_entity_poly.entity_id
_entity_poly.type
_entity_poly.pdbx_seq_one_letter_code
_entity_poly.pdbx_strand_id
1 'polypeptide(L)'
;YEVLDGTWWAIDRHLMMDGTRASATALYIDSIKQGVTTIFDHHASYGEIPGTLHTIAEESKRLGLRSCLCYEVSDRDGEEKCLQAIQENADFITECEKNKDPMLAAMFGGHALFTISDKTFDRMVAANNGRTGYHIHVSEGMNDVYDSLQNYGRRPVQRLQDHGILGEKTICGHCIYINEAEIDLLRSTDTMVVHNPESNMGNAVGCPPVLKMFEKGILIGLGTDGYTNDMLESYKVANILHKHNACKPNVAWGEIPAMLFDHNRHMAARFFEKPVGVLAAGAYADVIVLDYVPLTPMTAQNVNSHLLFGCNGHNVVTTIINGVVRMKDRELVDIDKEAVLAHCREEAADLWQRINAGR
;
A
#
# COMPACT_ATOMS: atom_id res chain seq x y z
N TYR A 1 17.36 8.09 -6.77
CA TYR A 1 18.03 8.15 -5.45
C TYR A 1 17.91 9.57 -4.84
N GLU A 2 18.15 10.63 -5.61
CA GLU A 2 18.08 12.01 -5.12
C GLU A 2 16.68 12.39 -4.60
N VAL A 3 15.61 11.89 -5.21
CA VAL A 3 14.23 12.12 -4.74
C VAL A 3 14.01 11.40 -3.41
N LEU A 4 14.50 10.17 -3.27
CA LEU A 4 14.39 9.42 -2.03
C LEU A 4 15.11 10.13 -0.87
N ASP A 5 16.39 10.41 -1.01
CA ASP A 5 17.20 11.01 0.07
C ASP A 5 16.84 12.48 0.31
N GLY A 6 16.65 13.26 -0.76
CA GLY A 6 16.38 14.69 -0.68
C GLY A 6 14.96 15.08 -0.26
N THR A 7 14.00 14.18 -0.39
CA THR A 7 12.59 14.48 -0.11
C THR A 7 11.98 13.47 0.86
N TRP A 8 11.80 12.20 0.46
CA TRP A 8 11.09 11.22 1.25
C TRP A 8 11.79 10.90 2.57
N TRP A 9 13.08 10.55 2.54
CA TRP A 9 13.83 10.26 3.76
C TRP A 9 14.07 11.49 4.64
N ALA A 10 14.10 12.69 4.04
CA ALA A 10 14.13 13.92 4.82
C ALA A 10 12.83 14.12 5.61
N ILE A 11 11.68 13.80 5.01
CA ILE A 11 10.38 13.80 5.71
C ILE A 11 10.41 12.77 6.83
N ASP A 12 10.76 11.52 6.54
CA ASP A 12 10.80 10.42 7.52
C ASP A 12 11.64 10.75 8.75
N ARG A 13 12.83 11.33 8.55
CA ARG A 13 13.75 11.70 9.64
C ARG A 13 13.22 12.81 10.55
N HIS A 14 12.25 13.59 10.10
CA HIS A 14 11.67 14.71 10.84
C HIS A 14 10.22 14.48 11.26
N LEU A 15 9.63 13.35 10.85
CA LEU A 15 8.27 12.99 11.21
C LEU A 15 8.24 12.43 12.64
N MET A 16 7.59 13.20 13.54
CA MET A 16 7.39 12.87 14.94
C MET A 16 5.98 12.35 15.17
N MET A 17 5.64 11.92 16.38
CA MET A 17 4.37 11.24 16.69
C MET A 17 3.13 12.08 16.33
N ASP A 18 3.10 13.37 16.65
CA ASP A 18 1.96 14.24 16.33
C ASP A 18 1.80 14.41 14.82
N GLY A 19 2.90 14.56 14.09
CA GLY A 19 2.92 14.57 12.63
C GLY A 19 2.46 13.24 12.02
N THR A 20 2.86 12.11 12.59
CA THR A 20 2.39 10.77 12.19
C THR A 20 0.89 10.63 12.38
N ARG A 21 0.35 11.06 13.54
CA ARG A 21 -1.08 11.08 13.83
C ARG A 21 -1.84 11.95 12.83
N ALA A 22 -1.37 13.17 12.59
CA ALA A 22 -1.97 14.10 11.64
C ALA A 22 -1.96 13.58 10.21
N SER A 23 -0.84 12.97 9.79
CA SER A 23 -0.69 12.34 8.47
C SER A 23 -1.68 11.18 8.28
N ALA A 24 -1.76 10.25 9.24
CA ALA A 24 -2.72 9.15 9.21
C ALA A 24 -4.17 9.66 9.16
N THR A 25 -4.48 10.68 9.96
CA THR A 25 -5.81 11.31 9.95
C THR A 25 -6.18 11.88 8.59
N ALA A 26 -5.28 12.67 7.99
CA ALA A 26 -5.52 13.29 6.69
C ALA A 26 -5.69 12.24 5.59
N LEU A 27 -4.81 11.23 5.57
CA LEU A 27 -4.86 10.11 4.62
C LEU A 27 -6.20 9.36 4.73
N TYR A 28 -6.63 9.01 5.94
CA TYR A 28 -7.84 8.22 6.15
C TYR A 28 -9.11 9.01 5.81
N ILE A 29 -9.15 10.30 6.10
CA ILE A 29 -10.25 11.17 5.67
C ILE A 29 -10.34 11.21 4.15
N ASP A 30 -9.22 11.41 3.46
CA ASP A 30 -9.21 11.44 2.00
C ASP A 30 -9.58 10.07 1.43
N SER A 31 -9.05 8.97 1.96
CA SER A 31 -9.39 7.60 1.56
C SER A 31 -10.90 7.33 1.67
N ILE A 32 -11.54 7.70 2.79
CA ILE A 32 -13.00 7.57 2.96
C ILE A 32 -13.75 8.37 1.89
N LYS A 33 -13.27 9.58 1.58
CA LYS A 33 -13.87 10.45 0.55
C LYS A 33 -13.71 9.93 -0.86
N GLN A 34 -12.66 9.13 -1.12
CA GLN A 34 -12.41 8.48 -2.41
C GLN A 34 -13.03 7.06 -2.48
N GLY A 35 -13.70 6.61 -1.41
CA GLY A 35 -14.39 5.30 -1.38
C GLY A 35 -13.47 4.13 -1.06
N VAL A 36 -12.31 4.37 -0.50
CA VAL A 36 -11.42 3.32 0.01
C VAL A 36 -11.95 2.85 1.37
N THR A 37 -12.09 1.54 1.55
CA THR A 37 -12.62 0.93 2.77
C THR A 37 -11.58 0.12 3.54
N THR A 38 -10.49 -0.27 2.88
CA THR A 38 -9.39 -1.04 3.47
C THR A 38 -8.05 -0.56 2.91
N ILE A 39 -7.08 -0.34 3.80
CA ILE A 39 -5.72 0.09 3.45
C ILE A 39 -4.71 -0.95 3.92
N PHE A 40 -3.71 -1.23 3.08
CA PHE A 40 -2.47 -1.88 3.45
C PHE A 40 -1.39 -0.79 3.49
N ASP A 41 -1.08 -0.32 4.69
CA ASP A 41 -0.19 0.82 4.92
C ASP A 41 1.25 0.38 5.18
N HIS A 42 2.19 1.07 4.54
CA HIS A 42 3.63 0.88 4.71
C HIS A 42 4.22 2.17 5.27
N HIS A 43 4.41 2.23 6.59
CA HIS A 43 4.73 3.46 7.32
C HIS A 43 6.22 3.63 7.61
N ALA A 44 6.71 4.88 7.49
CA ALA A 44 8.03 5.31 7.91
C ALA A 44 7.97 6.64 8.66
N SER A 45 8.63 6.71 9.83
CA SER A 45 8.77 7.92 10.65
C SER A 45 10.04 7.82 11.50
N TYR A 46 11.19 8.00 10.88
CA TYR A 46 12.49 7.83 11.55
C TYR A 46 12.83 8.95 12.55
N GLY A 47 12.03 10.01 12.62
CA GLY A 47 12.08 10.99 13.70
C GLY A 47 11.71 10.36 15.05
N GLU A 48 10.63 9.56 15.06
CA GLU A 48 10.15 8.86 16.26
C GLU A 48 9.50 7.53 15.83
N ILE A 49 10.04 6.39 16.28
CA ILE A 49 9.63 5.06 15.83
C ILE A 49 8.69 4.36 16.82
N PRO A 50 9.05 4.18 18.10
CA PRO A 50 8.25 3.35 18.99
C PRO A 50 6.84 3.90 19.23
N GLY A 51 5.83 3.06 18.98
CA GLY A 51 4.41 3.38 19.19
C GLY A 51 3.70 4.04 17.99
N THR A 52 4.38 4.21 16.87
CA THR A 52 3.78 4.85 15.67
C THR A 52 2.69 4.01 15.04
N LEU A 53 2.88 2.70 14.91
CA LEU A 53 1.84 1.80 14.37
C LEU A 53 0.60 1.76 15.28
N HIS A 54 0.80 1.83 16.60
CA HIS A 54 -0.31 1.95 17.54
C HIS A 54 -1.07 3.27 17.35
N THR A 55 -0.35 4.38 17.20
CA THR A 55 -0.95 5.70 16.92
C THR A 55 -1.75 5.71 15.61
N ILE A 56 -1.22 5.11 14.55
CA ILE A 56 -1.93 4.97 13.27
C ILE A 56 -3.17 4.10 13.43
N ALA A 57 -3.08 2.99 14.18
CA ALA A 57 -4.20 2.11 14.47
C ALA A 57 -5.31 2.80 15.27
N GLU A 58 -4.97 3.66 16.23
CA GLU A 58 -5.94 4.50 16.95
C GLU A 58 -6.71 5.41 15.98
N GLU A 59 -6.02 6.06 15.05
CA GLU A 59 -6.67 6.93 14.04
C GLU A 59 -7.53 6.12 13.06
N SER A 60 -7.04 4.95 12.62
CA SER A 60 -7.81 4.02 11.80
C SER A 60 -9.13 3.64 12.50
N LYS A 61 -9.05 3.28 13.77
CA LYS A 61 -10.22 2.93 14.59
C LYS A 61 -11.17 4.13 14.80
N ARG A 62 -10.63 5.31 15.11
CA ARG A 62 -11.40 6.54 15.33
C ARG A 62 -12.19 6.93 14.08
N LEU A 63 -11.58 6.85 12.91
CA LEU A 63 -12.20 7.17 11.62
C LEU A 63 -13.00 5.99 11.04
N GLY A 64 -12.74 4.78 11.53
CA GLY A 64 -13.43 3.55 11.17
C GLY A 64 -13.03 2.99 9.81
N LEU A 65 -11.79 3.19 9.41
CA LEU A 65 -11.20 2.54 8.23
C LEU A 65 -10.61 1.19 8.62
N ARG A 66 -10.69 0.18 7.74
CA ARG A 66 -10.00 -1.09 7.96
C ARG A 66 -8.55 -0.96 7.50
N SER A 67 -7.59 -1.41 8.33
CA SER A 67 -6.17 -1.23 8.04
C SER A 67 -5.35 -2.48 8.32
N CYS A 68 -4.38 -2.75 7.45
CA CYS A 68 -3.30 -3.69 7.68
C CYS A 68 -1.99 -2.88 7.66
N LEU A 69 -1.30 -2.80 8.80
CA LEU A 69 -0.21 -1.87 9.03
C LEU A 69 1.13 -2.59 9.14
N CYS A 70 2.19 -1.93 8.71
CA CYS A 70 3.57 -2.34 8.97
C CYS A 70 4.49 -1.13 9.06
N TYR A 71 5.62 -1.28 9.77
CA TYR A 71 6.66 -0.27 9.86
C TYR A 71 7.83 -0.61 8.95
N GLU A 72 8.33 0.36 8.22
CA GLU A 72 9.44 0.24 7.29
C GLU A 72 10.78 0.00 8.00
N VAL A 73 11.31 -1.21 7.94
CA VAL A 73 12.66 -1.52 8.42
C VAL A 73 13.69 -1.14 7.36
N SER A 74 14.77 -0.46 7.77
CA SER A 74 15.89 -0.08 6.92
C SER A 74 17.17 0.11 7.74
N ASP A 75 18.33 -0.11 7.12
CA ASP A 75 19.64 0.17 7.72
C ASP A 75 20.12 1.61 7.50
N ARG A 76 19.37 2.41 6.70
CA ARG A 76 19.80 3.73 6.22
C ARG A 76 20.08 4.78 7.31
N ASP A 77 19.39 4.68 8.45
CA ASP A 77 19.51 5.61 9.57
C ASP A 77 20.21 4.99 10.79
N GLY A 78 20.96 3.91 10.55
CA GLY A 78 21.82 3.25 11.52
C GLY A 78 21.17 2.10 12.31
N GLU A 79 22.02 1.33 13.02
CA GLU A 79 21.60 0.09 13.66
C GLU A 79 20.55 0.29 14.76
N GLU A 80 20.62 1.37 15.53
CA GLU A 80 19.66 1.64 16.60
C GLU A 80 18.24 1.85 16.03
N LYS A 81 18.08 2.68 15.00
CA LYS A 81 16.80 2.92 14.34
C LYS A 81 16.26 1.67 13.65
N CYS A 82 17.14 0.89 13.02
CA CYS A 82 16.80 -0.39 12.42
C CYS A 82 16.20 -1.36 13.47
N LEU A 83 16.83 -1.48 14.63
CA LEU A 83 16.34 -2.34 15.72
C LEU A 83 15.01 -1.84 16.30
N GLN A 84 14.83 -0.53 16.45
CA GLN A 84 13.56 0.06 16.87
C GLN A 84 12.45 -0.27 15.85
N ALA A 85 12.71 -0.16 14.55
CA ALA A 85 11.75 -0.49 13.49
C ALA A 85 11.37 -1.99 13.47
N ILE A 86 12.33 -2.88 13.69
CA ILE A 86 12.08 -4.32 13.86
C ILE A 86 11.18 -4.57 15.07
N GLN A 87 11.47 -3.93 16.21
CA GLN A 87 10.70 -4.10 17.43
C GLN A 87 9.29 -3.54 17.29
N GLU A 88 9.11 -2.38 16.63
CA GLU A 88 7.80 -1.79 16.37
C GLU A 88 6.87 -2.74 15.60
N ASN A 89 7.38 -3.39 14.54
CA ASN A 89 6.62 -4.42 13.84
C ASN A 89 6.26 -5.60 14.75
N ALA A 90 7.23 -6.11 15.53
CA ALA A 90 7.03 -7.28 16.39
C ALA A 90 6.00 -7.01 17.49
N ASP A 91 6.02 -5.81 18.09
CA ASP A 91 5.10 -5.39 19.13
C ASP A 91 3.69 -5.21 18.56
N PHE A 92 3.56 -4.55 17.40
CA PHE A 92 2.27 -4.35 16.76
C PHE A 92 1.63 -5.65 16.28
N ILE A 93 2.41 -6.60 15.72
CA ILE A 93 1.93 -7.93 15.39
C ILE A 93 1.40 -8.63 16.64
N THR A 94 2.11 -8.54 17.76
CA THR A 94 1.69 -9.12 19.05
C THR A 94 0.39 -8.51 19.55
N GLU A 95 0.23 -7.20 19.38
CA GLU A 95 -1.01 -6.49 19.72
C GLU A 95 -2.20 -6.98 18.88
N CYS A 96 -2.03 -7.09 17.55
CA CYS A 96 -3.06 -7.58 16.65
C CYS A 96 -3.48 -9.03 16.97
N GLU A 97 -2.52 -9.92 17.25
CA GLU A 97 -2.77 -11.31 17.64
C GLU A 97 -3.57 -11.41 18.94
N LYS A 98 -3.29 -10.55 19.90
CA LYS A 98 -3.94 -10.50 21.21
C LYS A 98 -5.35 -9.93 21.12
N ASN A 99 -5.54 -8.82 20.41
CA ASN A 99 -6.78 -8.07 20.39
C ASN A 99 -7.79 -8.63 19.38
N LYS A 100 -7.35 -9.24 18.29
CA LYS A 100 -8.18 -9.84 17.23
C LYS A 100 -9.26 -8.89 16.70
N ASP A 101 -8.90 -7.60 16.52
CA ASP A 101 -9.81 -6.61 15.98
C ASP A 101 -10.11 -6.93 14.50
N PRO A 102 -11.38 -7.11 14.08
CA PRO A 102 -11.73 -7.41 12.69
C PRO A 102 -11.42 -6.26 11.72
N MET A 103 -11.09 -5.07 12.24
CA MET A 103 -10.75 -3.91 11.46
C MET A 103 -9.23 -3.70 11.34
N LEU A 104 -8.41 -4.51 12.03
CA LEU A 104 -6.99 -4.29 12.13
C LEU A 104 -6.20 -5.58 11.89
N ALA A 105 -5.19 -5.49 11.04
CA ALA A 105 -4.23 -6.55 10.78
C ALA A 105 -2.80 -5.99 10.75
N ALA A 106 -1.82 -6.87 10.79
CA ALA A 106 -0.40 -6.51 10.76
C ALA A 106 0.37 -7.31 9.71
N MET A 107 1.35 -6.65 9.11
CA MET A 107 2.42 -7.26 8.32
C MET A 107 3.77 -6.88 8.93
N PHE A 108 4.85 -7.45 8.42
CA PHE A 108 6.20 -7.05 8.78
C PHE A 108 6.77 -6.19 7.64
N GLY A 109 7.05 -4.91 7.89
CA GLY A 109 7.51 -3.97 6.86
C GLY A 109 9.02 -4.03 6.62
N GLY A 110 9.43 -3.88 5.39
CA GLY A 110 10.81 -3.63 4.99
C GLY A 110 10.86 -2.62 3.85
N HIS A 111 11.84 -1.71 3.83
CA HIS A 111 11.91 -0.69 2.80
C HIS A 111 12.17 -1.31 1.41
N ALA A 112 13.43 -1.47 1.03
CA ALA A 112 13.86 -2.00 -0.25
C ALA A 112 15.19 -2.73 -0.09
N LEU A 113 15.53 -3.62 -1.03
CA LEU A 113 16.67 -4.52 -0.85
C LEU A 113 18.02 -3.80 -0.77
N PHE A 114 18.17 -2.65 -1.44
CA PHE A 114 19.37 -1.84 -1.38
C PHE A 114 19.58 -1.06 -0.07
N THR A 115 18.58 -1.05 0.81
CA THR A 115 18.65 -0.41 2.13
C THR A 115 18.60 -1.41 3.30
N ILE A 116 18.55 -2.71 3.01
CA ILE A 116 18.43 -3.76 4.01
C ILE A 116 19.56 -4.80 3.77
N SER A 117 20.44 -4.97 4.75
CA SER A 117 21.48 -5.99 4.70
C SER A 117 20.93 -7.38 4.95
N ASP A 118 21.66 -8.44 4.54
CA ASP A 118 21.30 -9.84 4.85
C ASP A 118 21.19 -10.07 6.34
N LYS A 119 22.07 -9.47 7.14
CA LYS A 119 21.99 -9.51 8.62
C LYS A 119 20.67 -8.94 9.13
N THR A 120 20.16 -7.89 8.52
CA THR A 120 18.89 -7.27 8.91
C THR A 120 17.71 -8.11 8.44
N PHE A 121 17.75 -8.72 7.26
CA PHE A 121 16.75 -9.71 6.85
C PHE A 121 16.67 -10.88 7.84
N ASP A 122 17.80 -11.44 8.27
CA ASP A 122 17.82 -12.52 9.27
C ASP A 122 17.18 -12.09 10.60
N ARG A 123 17.44 -10.85 11.04
CA ARG A 123 16.82 -10.27 12.24
C ARG A 123 15.30 -10.07 12.07
N MET A 124 14.85 -9.59 10.91
CA MET A 124 13.42 -9.43 10.60
C MET A 124 12.72 -10.79 10.63
N VAL A 125 13.32 -11.82 10.00
CA VAL A 125 12.77 -13.17 9.96
C VAL A 125 12.72 -13.78 11.37
N ALA A 126 13.76 -13.61 12.18
CA ALA A 126 13.77 -14.07 13.56
C ALA A 126 12.71 -13.36 14.43
N ALA A 127 12.53 -12.06 14.28
CA ALA A 127 11.54 -11.29 15.03
C ALA A 127 10.10 -11.61 14.58
N ASN A 128 9.86 -11.79 13.27
CA ASN A 128 8.56 -12.20 12.73
C ASN A 128 8.19 -13.64 13.15
N ASN A 129 9.16 -14.53 13.18
CA ASN A 129 8.97 -15.94 13.54
C ASN A 129 7.80 -16.63 12.82
N GLY A 130 7.56 -16.30 11.56
CA GLY A 130 6.50 -16.88 10.74
C GLY A 130 5.07 -16.46 11.12
N ARG A 131 4.89 -15.42 11.94
CA ARG A 131 3.57 -14.97 12.41
C ARG A 131 2.72 -14.32 11.31
N THR A 132 3.38 -13.56 10.41
CA THR A 132 2.72 -12.88 9.29
C THR A 132 3.64 -12.81 8.08
N GLY A 133 3.13 -12.27 6.95
CA GLY A 133 3.94 -11.99 5.77
C GLY A 133 4.63 -10.63 5.82
N TYR A 134 5.36 -10.32 4.76
CA TYR A 134 6.14 -9.09 4.65
C TYR A 134 5.54 -8.13 3.63
N HIS A 135 5.74 -6.83 3.84
CA HIS A 135 5.42 -5.79 2.86
C HIS A 135 6.72 -5.04 2.54
N ILE A 136 7.20 -5.13 1.31
CA ILE A 136 8.52 -4.65 0.90
C ILE A 136 8.51 -4.14 -0.54
N HIS A 137 9.25 -3.06 -0.83
CA HIS A 137 9.48 -2.58 -2.20
C HIS A 137 10.52 -3.45 -2.89
N VAL A 138 10.25 -3.88 -4.12
CA VAL A 138 11.10 -4.83 -4.85
C VAL A 138 11.37 -4.34 -6.27
N SER A 139 12.63 -4.15 -6.60
CA SER A 139 13.07 -3.80 -7.96
C SER A 139 12.28 -2.63 -8.56
N GLU A 140 11.99 -1.61 -7.76
CA GLU A 140 11.34 -0.37 -8.24
C GLU A 140 12.30 0.38 -9.17
N GLY A 141 13.58 0.50 -8.80
CA GLY A 141 14.64 1.08 -9.61
C GLY A 141 15.76 0.07 -9.92
N MET A 142 16.54 0.35 -10.95
CA MET A 142 17.72 -0.45 -11.29
C MET A 142 18.79 -0.46 -10.21
N ASN A 143 18.84 0.58 -9.34
CA ASN A 143 19.71 0.62 -8.19
C ASN A 143 19.50 -0.58 -7.25
N ASP A 144 18.26 -1.01 -7.04
CA ASP A 144 17.93 -2.18 -6.23
C ASP A 144 18.52 -3.47 -6.83
N VAL A 145 18.43 -3.61 -8.16
CA VAL A 145 19.01 -4.74 -8.90
C VAL A 145 20.54 -4.72 -8.86
N TYR A 146 21.16 -3.55 -9.10
CA TYR A 146 22.61 -3.44 -9.12
C TYR A 146 23.23 -3.65 -7.74
N ASP A 147 22.65 -3.05 -6.69
CA ASP A 147 23.10 -3.26 -5.32
C ASP A 147 23.04 -4.72 -4.91
N SER A 148 21.91 -5.38 -5.19
CA SER A 148 21.67 -6.78 -4.85
C SER A 148 22.67 -7.71 -5.56
N LEU A 149 22.94 -7.48 -6.83
CA LEU A 149 23.93 -8.24 -7.59
C LEU A 149 25.37 -7.97 -7.14
N GLN A 150 25.73 -6.71 -6.92
CA GLN A 150 27.09 -6.31 -6.58
C GLN A 150 27.48 -6.77 -5.16
N ASN A 151 26.60 -6.59 -4.19
CA ASN A 151 26.93 -6.82 -2.79
C ASN A 151 26.60 -8.25 -2.33
N TYR A 152 25.63 -8.90 -2.96
CA TYR A 152 25.11 -10.21 -2.51
C TYR A 152 25.17 -11.31 -3.60
N GLY A 153 25.48 -10.97 -4.85
CA GLY A 153 25.56 -11.93 -5.95
C GLY A 153 24.23 -12.58 -6.30
N ARG A 154 23.11 -11.98 -5.91
CA ARG A 154 21.74 -12.44 -6.11
C ARG A 154 20.89 -11.32 -6.70
N ARG A 155 19.87 -11.68 -7.50
CA ARG A 155 18.83 -10.71 -7.88
C ARG A 155 17.83 -10.50 -6.73
N PRO A 156 17.11 -9.37 -6.71
CA PRO A 156 16.26 -8.97 -5.59
C PRO A 156 15.29 -10.06 -5.09
N VAL A 157 14.45 -10.62 -5.97
CA VAL A 157 13.46 -11.64 -5.57
C VAL A 157 14.13 -12.95 -5.12
N GLN A 158 15.26 -13.31 -5.73
CA GLN A 158 16.03 -14.48 -5.30
C GLN A 158 16.61 -14.29 -3.92
N ARG A 159 17.09 -13.07 -3.59
CA ARG A 159 17.60 -12.74 -2.26
C ARG A 159 16.50 -12.84 -1.20
N LEU A 160 15.27 -12.37 -1.50
CA LEU A 160 14.12 -12.55 -0.62
C LEU A 160 13.77 -14.03 -0.39
N GLN A 161 13.86 -14.85 -1.45
CA GLN A 161 13.65 -16.30 -1.36
C GLN A 161 14.69 -16.96 -0.44
N ASP A 162 15.97 -16.60 -0.59
CA ASP A 162 17.07 -17.18 0.21
C ASP A 162 16.89 -16.89 1.72
N HIS A 163 16.28 -15.74 2.08
CA HIS A 163 15.95 -15.38 3.47
C HIS A 163 14.57 -15.87 3.95
N GLY A 164 13.78 -16.55 3.10
CA GLY A 164 12.47 -17.06 3.48
C GLY A 164 11.40 -15.96 3.68
N ILE A 165 11.54 -14.84 2.97
CA ILE A 165 10.61 -13.69 3.04
C ILE A 165 9.41 -13.89 2.11
N LEU A 166 9.61 -14.58 0.97
CA LEU A 166 8.51 -14.86 0.03
C LEU A 166 7.48 -15.81 0.63
N GLY A 167 6.22 -15.65 0.27
CA GLY A 167 5.13 -16.51 0.69
C GLY A 167 3.76 -15.89 0.47
N GLU A 168 2.71 -16.67 0.71
CA GLU A 168 1.32 -16.30 0.41
C GLU A 168 0.84 -15.00 1.06
N LYS A 169 1.41 -14.60 2.20
CA LYS A 169 1.07 -13.35 2.91
C LYS A 169 2.05 -12.21 2.64
N THR A 170 3.05 -12.41 1.78
CA THR A 170 4.02 -11.36 1.44
C THR A 170 3.55 -10.53 0.26
N ILE A 171 3.67 -9.21 0.36
CA ILE A 171 3.43 -8.23 -0.69
C ILE A 171 4.77 -7.67 -1.17
N CYS A 172 5.06 -7.83 -2.46
CA CYS A 172 6.15 -7.18 -3.15
C CYS A 172 5.61 -5.98 -3.93
N GLY A 173 5.97 -4.77 -3.51
CA GLY A 173 5.61 -3.54 -4.21
C GLY A 173 6.39 -3.37 -5.51
N HIS A 174 5.77 -2.77 -6.53
CA HIS A 174 6.31 -2.38 -7.83
C HIS A 174 6.76 -3.53 -8.74
N CYS A 175 7.81 -4.28 -8.44
CA CYS A 175 8.35 -5.37 -9.25
C CYS A 175 8.63 -4.96 -10.72
N ILE A 176 9.23 -3.77 -10.94
CA ILE A 176 9.42 -3.19 -12.27
C ILE A 176 10.55 -3.92 -13.02
N TYR A 177 11.71 -4.07 -12.37
CA TYR A 177 12.93 -4.59 -12.98
C TYR A 177 13.19 -6.07 -12.66
N ILE A 178 12.13 -6.86 -12.51
CA ILE A 178 12.23 -8.33 -12.34
C ILE A 178 12.36 -9.05 -13.66
N ASN A 179 13.01 -10.21 -13.66
CA ASN A 179 13.14 -11.08 -14.82
C ASN A 179 12.21 -12.31 -14.74
N GLU A 180 12.26 -13.18 -15.79
CA GLU A 180 11.44 -14.39 -15.88
C GLU A 180 11.60 -15.32 -14.67
N ALA A 181 12.85 -15.57 -14.25
CA ALA A 181 13.13 -16.47 -13.14
C ALA A 181 12.56 -15.91 -11.82
N GLU A 182 12.62 -14.59 -11.64
CA GLU A 182 12.03 -13.92 -10.49
C GLU A 182 10.50 -13.97 -10.50
N ILE A 183 9.87 -13.83 -11.68
CA ILE A 183 8.42 -14.03 -11.84
C ILE A 183 8.03 -15.48 -11.47
N ASP A 184 8.82 -16.47 -11.89
CA ASP A 184 8.56 -17.87 -11.55
C ASP A 184 8.73 -18.15 -10.05
N LEU A 185 9.66 -17.47 -9.36
CA LEU A 185 9.80 -17.52 -7.90
C LEU A 185 8.57 -16.94 -7.19
N LEU A 186 8.13 -15.74 -7.58
CA LEU A 186 6.92 -15.12 -7.03
C LEU A 186 5.69 -16.03 -7.17
N ARG A 187 5.53 -16.64 -8.35
CA ARG A 187 4.44 -17.58 -8.60
C ARG A 187 4.54 -18.82 -7.72
N SER A 188 5.73 -19.45 -7.67
CA SER A 188 5.92 -20.73 -6.97
C SER A 188 5.75 -20.60 -5.45
N THR A 189 5.93 -19.41 -4.89
CA THR A 189 5.77 -19.10 -3.48
C THR A 189 4.41 -18.48 -3.16
N ASP A 190 3.52 -18.33 -4.16
CA ASP A 190 2.22 -17.64 -4.04
C ASP A 190 2.35 -16.22 -3.45
N THR A 191 3.48 -15.55 -3.74
CA THR A 191 3.75 -14.19 -3.28
C THR A 191 2.92 -13.18 -4.07
N MET A 192 2.30 -12.24 -3.35
CA MET A 192 1.48 -11.17 -3.93
C MET A 192 2.36 -10.03 -4.47
N VAL A 193 1.89 -9.40 -5.54
CA VAL A 193 2.52 -8.21 -6.12
C VAL A 193 1.53 -7.05 -6.10
N VAL A 194 1.98 -5.83 -5.83
CA VAL A 194 1.16 -4.62 -5.95
C VAL A 194 1.77 -3.68 -6.99
N HIS A 195 0.93 -3.31 -7.96
CA HIS A 195 1.25 -2.34 -9.00
C HIS A 195 0.75 -0.95 -8.61
N ASN A 196 1.66 0.03 -8.61
CA ASN A 196 1.41 1.43 -8.22
C ASN A 196 1.62 2.34 -9.45
N PRO A 197 0.66 2.49 -10.35
CA PRO A 197 0.89 3.10 -11.67
C PRO A 197 1.30 4.56 -11.59
N GLU A 198 0.62 5.38 -10.77
CA GLU A 198 0.93 6.81 -10.63
C GLU A 198 2.32 7.04 -10.03
N SER A 199 2.65 6.29 -8.99
CA SER A 199 3.97 6.34 -8.36
C SER A 199 5.06 5.97 -9.35
N ASN A 200 4.91 4.85 -10.07
CA ASN A 200 5.89 4.41 -11.05
C ASN A 200 6.11 5.44 -12.17
N MET A 201 5.03 6.09 -12.62
CA MET A 201 5.10 7.14 -13.64
C MET A 201 5.66 8.45 -13.08
N GLY A 202 5.22 8.87 -11.91
CA GLY A 202 5.65 10.11 -11.28
C GLY A 202 7.11 10.10 -10.85
N ASN A 203 7.61 8.96 -10.36
CA ASN A 203 9.02 8.73 -10.06
C ASN A 203 9.85 8.39 -11.31
N ALA A 204 9.22 8.26 -12.49
CA ALA A 204 9.85 7.93 -13.76
C ALA A 204 10.69 6.64 -13.69
N VAL A 205 10.27 5.66 -12.89
CA VAL A 205 11.01 4.41 -12.67
C VAL A 205 10.69 3.32 -13.69
N GLY A 206 9.62 3.45 -14.46
CA GLY A 206 9.27 2.52 -15.55
C GLY A 206 7.92 1.83 -15.37
N CYS A 207 7.71 0.78 -16.15
CA CYS A 207 6.45 0.02 -16.16
C CYS A 207 6.73 -1.46 -15.86
N PRO A 208 6.13 -2.04 -14.82
CA PRO A 208 6.32 -3.45 -14.47
C PRO A 208 5.69 -4.38 -15.52
N PRO A 209 6.20 -5.62 -15.66
CA PRO A 209 5.67 -6.61 -16.59
C PRO A 209 4.35 -7.23 -16.12
N VAL A 210 3.36 -6.40 -15.73
CA VAL A 210 2.09 -6.80 -15.11
C VAL A 210 1.32 -7.81 -15.96
N LEU A 211 1.19 -7.55 -17.27
CA LEU A 211 0.44 -8.45 -18.17
C LEU A 211 1.03 -9.86 -18.19
N LYS A 212 2.36 -9.96 -18.15
CA LYS A 212 3.06 -11.24 -18.11
C LYS A 212 2.93 -11.94 -16.76
N MET A 213 3.06 -11.20 -15.65
CA MET A 213 2.83 -11.75 -14.33
C MET A 213 1.39 -12.23 -14.18
N PHE A 214 0.42 -11.48 -14.71
CA PHE A 214 -0.99 -11.87 -14.73
C PHE A 214 -1.22 -13.16 -15.53
N GLU A 215 -0.64 -13.27 -16.74
CA GLU A 215 -0.69 -14.48 -17.57
C GLU A 215 -0.12 -15.71 -16.84
N LYS A 216 0.93 -15.53 -16.03
CA LYS A 216 1.52 -16.58 -15.19
C LYS A 216 0.71 -16.91 -13.94
N GLY A 217 -0.40 -16.20 -13.67
CA GLY A 217 -1.30 -16.46 -12.56
C GLY A 217 -0.80 -15.95 -11.21
N ILE A 218 0.04 -14.92 -11.20
CA ILE A 218 0.42 -14.22 -9.96
C ILE A 218 -0.75 -13.38 -9.49
N LEU A 219 -1.02 -13.38 -8.19
CA LEU A 219 -2.00 -12.49 -7.58
C LEU A 219 -1.43 -11.07 -7.52
N ILE A 220 -1.85 -10.21 -8.47
CA ILE A 220 -1.39 -8.83 -8.60
C ILE A 220 -2.52 -7.90 -8.21
N GLY A 221 -2.33 -7.10 -7.17
CA GLY A 221 -3.25 -6.03 -6.79
C GLY A 221 -2.89 -4.69 -7.42
N LEU A 222 -3.85 -3.76 -7.36
CA LEU A 222 -3.66 -2.36 -7.70
C LEU A 222 -3.50 -1.56 -6.41
N GLY A 223 -2.45 -0.76 -6.33
CA GLY A 223 -2.15 0.14 -5.22
C GLY A 223 -1.90 1.56 -5.71
N THR A 224 -1.61 2.45 -4.78
CA THR A 224 -1.46 3.89 -5.03
C THR A 224 -0.11 4.45 -4.61
N ASP A 225 0.60 3.73 -3.70
CA ASP A 225 1.77 4.29 -3.05
C ASP A 225 1.43 5.65 -2.40
N GLY A 226 2.34 6.59 -2.31
CA GLY A 226 2.13 7.93 -1.76
C GLY A 226 1.58 8.96 -2.75
N TYR A 227 1.01 8.56 -3.89
CA TYR A 227 0.60 9.49 -4.95
C TYR A 227 -0.87 9.91 -4.92
N THR A 228 -1.76 8.98 -4.62
CA THR A 228 -3.21 9.25 -4.61
C THR A 228 -3.93 8.31 -3.65
N ASN A 229 -5.15 8.64 -3.24
CA ASN A 229 -6.06 7.71 -2.57
C ASN A 229 -7.23 7.30 -3.48
N ASP A 230 -7.26 7.79 -4.72
CA ASP A 230 -8.31 7.51 -5.70
C ASP A 230 -8.01 6.23 -6.49
N MET A 231 -8.56 5.10 -6.03
CA MET A 231 -8.38 3.81 -6.70
C MET A 231 -9.04 3.74 -8.09
N LEU A 232 -10.05 4.59 -8.38
CA LEU A 232 -10.64 4.67 -9.71
C LEU A 232 -9.76 5.47 -10.68
N GLU A 233 -8.99 6.44 -10.17
CA GLU A 233 -7.93 7.10 -10.92
C GLU A 233 -6.82 6.11 -11.26
N SER A 234 -6.29 5.39 -10.25
CA SER A 234 -5.27 4.34 -10.45
C SER A 234 -5.72 3.27 -11.45
N TYR A 235 -7.00 2.90 -11.41
CA TYR A 235 -7.60 1.99 -12.38
C TYR A 235 -7.48 2.50 -13.82
N LYS A 236 -7.80 3.77 -14.05
CA LYS A 236 -7.68 4.42 -15.37
C LYS A 236 -6.22 4.54 -15.80
N VAL A 237 -5.36 5.01 -14.93
CA VAL A 237 -3.94 5.22 -15.22
C VAL A 237 -3.27 3.89 -15.54
N ALA A 238 -3.49 2.82 -14.77
CA ALA A 238 -2.96 1.49 -15.07
C ALA A 238 -3.41 0.98 -16.45
N ASN A 239 -4.69 1.13 -16.78
CA ASN A 239 -5.22 0.71 -18.09
C ASN A 239 -4.52 1.42 -19.26
N ILE A 240 -4.33 2.73 -19.14
CA ILE A 240 -3.69 3.55 -20.18
C ILE A 240 -2.19 3.24 -20.26
N LEU A 241 -1.52 3.14 -19.10
CA LEU A 241 -0.09 2.86 -19.01
C LEU A 241 0.28 1.56 -19.73
N HIS A 242 -0.43 0.47 -19.46
CA HIS A 242 -0.10 -0.82 -20.07
C HIS A 242 -0.40 -0.88 -21.57
N LYS A 243 -1.45 -0.19 -22.04
CA LYS A 243 -1.70 -0.03 -23.50
C LYS A 243 -0.60 0.76 -24.17
N HIS A 244 -0.19 1.86 -23.55
CA HIS A 244 0.87 2.72 -24.07
C HIS A 244 2.21 1.98 -24.09
N ASN A 245 2.59 1.35 -22.99
CA ASN A 245 3.85 0.59 -22.87
C ASN A 245 3.92 -0.60 -23.84
N ALA A 246 2.81 -1.32 -24.03
CA ALA A 246 2.75 -2.44 -24.98
C ALA A 246 2.56 -2.01 -26.44
N CYS A 247 2.24 -0.75 -26.72
CA CYS A 247 1.81 -0.24 -28.04
C CYS A 247 0.64 -1.06 -28.62
N LYS A 248 -0.29 -1.52 -27.78
CA LYS A 248 -1.42 -2.37 -28.17
C LYS A 248 -2.71 -1.90 -27.49
N PRO A 249 -3.79 -1.59 -28.26
CA PRO A 249 -5.05 -1.12 -27.72
C PRO A 249 -5.91 -2.23 -27.09
N ASN A 250 -5.63 -3.49 -27.40
CA ASN A 250 -6.42 -4.65 -27.00
C ASN A 250 -5.93 -5.38 -25.75
N VAL A 251 -4.98 -4.82 -25.01
CA VAL A 251 -4.51 -5.35 -23.70
C VAL A 251 -5.11 -4.56 -22.54
N ALA A 252 -4.94 -5.05 -21.32
CA ALA A 252 -5.35 -4.37 -20.07
C ALA A 252 -6.87 -4.16 -19.89
N TRP A 253 -7.70 -4.82 -20.68
CA TRP A 253 -9.16 -4.73 -20.54
C TRP A 253 -9.74 -5.72 -19.54
N GLY A 254 -9.11 -6.87 -19.34
CA GLY A 254 -9.49 -7.88 -18.36
C GLY A 254 -8.61 -7.81 -17.11
N GLU A 255 -7.32 -7.60 -17.30
CA GLU A 255 -6.30 -7.68 -16.28
C GLU A 255 -6.46 -6.58 -15.22
N ILE A 256 -6.62 -5.32 -15.65
CA ILE A 256 -6.69 -4.19 -14.71
C ILE A 256 -7.99 -4.18 -13.90
N PRO A 257 -9.19 -4.43 -14.49
CA PRO A 257 -10.38 -4.63 -13.67
C PRO A 257 -10.26 -5.77 -12.67
N ALA A 258 -9.65 -6.90 -13.07
CA ALA A 258 -9.42 -8.02 -12.17
C ALA A 258 -8.51 -7.63 -11.00
N MET A 259 -7.45 -6.85 -11.23
CA MET A 259 -6.56 -6.37 -10.17
C MET A 259 -7.31 -5.55 -9.12
N LEU A 260 -8.14 -4.60 -9.53
CA LEU A 260 -8.88 -3.73 -8.61
C LEU A 260 -10.05 -4.46 -7.94
N PHE A 261 -10.94 -5.09 -8.73
CA PHE A 261 -12.23 -5.57 -8.23
C PHE A 261 -12.20 -7.02 -7.73
N ASP A 262 -11.16 -7.80 -8.11
CA ASP A 262 -11.06 -9.20 -7.73
C ASP A 262 -9.79 -9.50 -6.92
N HIS A 263 -8.61 -9.15 -7.43
CA HIS A 263 -7.36 -9.49 -6.77
C HIS A 263 -7.16 -8.76 -5.45
N ASN A 264 -7.46 -7.45 -5.37
CA ASN A 264 -7.34 -6.69 -4.11
C ASN A 264 -8.17 -7.32 -2.98
N ARG A 265 -9.40 -7.77 -3.26
CA ARG A 265 -10.21 -8.46 -2.24
C ARG A 265 -9.64 -9.82 -1.84
N HIS A 266 -9.02 -10.56 -2.78
CA HIS A 266 -8.36 -11.82 -2.46
C HIS A 266 -7.08 -11.62 -1.64
N MET A 267 -6.33 -10.55 -1.89
CA MET A 267 -5.20 -10.16 -1.04
C MET A 267 -5.67 -9.84 0.38
N ALA A 268 -6.72 -9.03 0.51
CA ALA A 268 -7.28 -8.70 1.82
C ALA A 268 -7.81 -9.94 2.57
N ALA A 269 -8.38 -10.92 1.87
CA ALA A 269 -8.87 -12.17 2.46
C ALA A 269 -7.77 -13.04 3.10
N ARG A 270 -6.48 -12.77 2.82
CA ARG A 270 -5.35 -13.46 3.50
C ARG A 270 -5.10 -12.92 4.91
N PHE A 271 -5.69 -11.77 5.26
CA PHE A 271 -5.46 -11.07 6.54
C PHE A 271 -6.73 -10.86 7.37
N PHE A 272 -7.88 -10.80 6.74
CA PHE A 272 -9.16 -10.56 7.42
C PHE A 272 -10.06 -11.79 7.36
N GLU A 273 -10.74 -12.09 8.47
CA GLU A 273 -11.51 -13.33 8.65
C GLU A 273 -12.68 -13.48 7.67
N LYS A 274 -13.37 -12.35 7.38
CA LYS A 274 -14.51 -12.36 6.47
C LYS A 274 -14.15 -11.74 5.12
N PRO A 275 -14.82 -12.14 4.04
CA PRO A 275 -14.61 -11.52 2.74
C PRO A 275 -14.87 -10.01 2.77
N VAL A 276 -14.03 -9.24 2.07
CA VAL A 276 -14.18 -7.81 1.77
C VAL A 276 -14.38 -7.63 0.26
N GLY A 277 -14.89 -6.47 -0.16
CA GLY A 277 -14.99 -6.12 -1.60
C GLY A 277 -15.99 -6.96 -2.37
N VAL A 278 -16.96 -7.59 -1.69
CA VAL A 278 -18.02 -8.39 -2.31
C VAL A 278 -19.35 -8.18 -1.60
N LEU A 279 -20.44 -8.03 -2.36
CA LEU A 279 -21.79 -7.95 -1.84
C LEU A 279 -22.35 -9.37 -1.71
N ALA A 280 -22.06 -10.04 -0.59
CA ALA A 280 -22.46 -11.40 -0.31
C ALA A 280 -22.82 -11.58 1.17
N ALA A 281 -23.74 -12.52 1.48
CA ALA A 281 -24.04 -12.88 2.85
C ALA A 281 -22.79 -13.41 3.57
N GLY A 282 -22.50 -12.90 4.77
CA GLY A 282 -21.33 -13.27 5.56
C GLY A 282 -20.08 -12.43 5.29
N ALA A 283 -20.04 -11.58 4.24
CA ALA A 283 -18.99 -10.62 4.00
C ALA A 283 -19.08 -9.42 4.96
N TYR A 284 -17.96 -8.70 5.11
CA TYR A 284 -18.02 -7.37 5.73
C TYR A 284 -18.87 -6.43 4.88
N ALA A 285 -19.68 -5.59 5.52
CA ALA A 285 -20.54 -4.65 4.82
C ALA A 285 -19.75 -3.37 4.47
N ASP A 286 -18.82 -3.52 3.53
CA ASP A 286 -18.07 -2.41 2.94
C ASP A 286 -18.71 -2.07 1.59
N VAL A 287 -19.31 -0.88 1.48
CA VAL A 287 -20.08 -0.47 0.31
C VAL A 287 -19.82 0.99 0.00
N ILE A 288 -19.60 1.29 -1.28
CA ILE A 288 -19.58 2.67 -1.77
C ILE A 288 -20.75 2.91 -2.73
N VAL A 289 -21.23 4.14 -2.75
CA VAL A 289 -22.26 4.59 -3.71
C VAL A 289 -21.65 5.66 -4.59
N LEU A 290 -21.72 5.46 -5.90
CA LEU A 290 -21.24 6.39 -6.90
C LEU A 290 -22.43 7.18 -7.48
N ASP A 291 -22.30 8.50 -7.53
CA ASP A 291 -23.20 9.37 -8.33
C ASP A 291 -22.69 9.37 -9.77
N TYR A 292 -23.31 8.54 -10.60
CA TYR A 292 -22.96 8.37 -11.99
C TYR A 292 -24.20 8.13 -12.86
N VAL A 293 -24.40 8.99 -13.85
CA VAL A 293 -25.48 8.85 -14.82
C VAL A 293 -24.89 8.38 -16.15
N PRO A 294 -25.12 7.12 -16.56
CA PRO A 294 -24.59 6.59 -17.80
C PRO A 294 -25.30 7.24 -19.01
N LEU A 295 -24.51 7.71 -19.97
CA LEU A 295 -25.03 8.27 -21.25
C LEU A 295 -25.40 7.18 -22.28
N THR A 296 -24.99 5.95 -22.04
CA THR A 296 -25.28 4.77 -22.87
C THR A 296 -25.82 3.64 -21.98
N PRO A 297 -26.54 2.65 -22.51
CA PRO A 297 -27.04 1.53 -21.71
C PRO A 297 -25.90 0.82 -20.98
N MET A 298 -26.04 0.66 -19.65
CA MET A 298 -25.08 -0.06 -18.82
C MET A 298 -25.51 -1.51 -18.65
N THR A 299 -24.58 -2.45 -18.83
CA THR A 299 -24.76 -3.89 -18.74
C THR A 299 -23.62 -4.53 -17.96
N ALA A 300 -23.77 -5.81 -17.58
CA ALA A 300 -22.69 -6.56 -16.96
C ALA A 300 -21.42 -6.65 -17.82
N GLN A 301 -21.54 -6.56 -19.13
CA GLN A 301 -20.42 -6.66 -20.06
C GLN A 301 -19.62 -5.34 -20.19
N ASN A 302 -20.24 -4.18 -19.92
CA ASN A 302 -19.60 -2.88 -20.12
C ASN A 302 -19.49 -2.02 -18.85
N VAL A 303 -19.92 -2.50 -17.68
CA VAL A 303 -19.85 -1.74 -16.43
C VAL A 303 -18.43 -1.32 -16.08
N ASN A 304 -17.43 -2.17 -16.31
CA ASN A 304 -16.03 -1.83 -16.11
C ASN A 304 -15.56 -0.67 -17.01
N SER A 305 -16.07 -0.59 -18.23
CA SER A 305 -15.78 0.54 -19.14
C SER A 305 -16.47 1.82 -18.68
N HIS A 306 -17.71 1.73 -18.15
CA HIS A 306 -18.37 2.88 -17.55
C HIS A 306 -17.59 3.43 -16.36
N LEU A 307 -17.10 2.57 -15.47
CA LEU A 307 -16.25 2.97 -14.34
C LEU A 307 -14.94 3.58 -14.85
N LEU A 308 -14.26 2.94 -15.81
CA LEU A 308 -12.98 3.38 -16.35
C LEU A 308 -13.04 4.77 -16.98
N PHE A 309 -14.08 5.05 -17.77
CA PHE A 309 -14.16 6.29 -18.54
C PHE A 309 -15.01 7.38 -17.87
N GLY A 310 -15.94 7.00 -17.02
CA GLY A 310 -16.95 7.89 -16.47
C GLY A 310 -16.83 8.19 -14.98
N CYS A 311 -15.99 7.47 -14.24
CA CYS A 311 -15.91 7.62 -12.79
C CYS A 311 -14.48 7.89 -12.30
N ASN A 312 -14.42 8.59 -11.17
CA ASN A 312 -13.25 8.75 -10.30
C ASN A 312 -13.74 8.87 -8.85
N GLY A 313 -12.85 9.05 -7.88
CA GLY A 313 -13.21 9.15 -6.47
C GLY A 313 -14.16 10.31 -6.14
N HIS A 314 -14.24 11.36 -6.97
CA HIS A 314 -15.22 12.44 -6.76
C HIS A 314 -16.67 12.00 -6.98
N ASN A 315 -16.90 10.90 -7.70
CA ASN A 315 -18.23 10.34 -7.88
C ASN A 315 -18.72 9.57 -6.64
N VAL A 316 -17.85 9.25 -5.69
CA VAL A 316 -18.23 8.54 -4.45
C VAL A 316 -19.01 9.50 -3.56
N VAL A 317 -20.31 9.25 -3.36
CA VAL A 317 -21.18 10.09 -2.52
C VAL A 317 -21.41 9.48 -1.14
N THR A 318 -21.28 8.17 -1.00
CA THR A 318 -21.45 7.48 0.28
C THR A 318 -20.39 6.40 0.44
N THR A 319 -19.80 6.31 1.62
CA THR A 319 -18.84 5.25 2.00
C THR A 319 -19.30 4.61 3.30
N ILE A 320 -19.51 3.29 3.25
CA ILE A 320 -19.92 2.44 4.37
C ILE A 320 -18.78 1.45 4.62
N ILE A 321 -18.31 1.38 5.86
CA ILE A 321 -17.23 0.47 6.28
C ILE A 321 -17.70 -0.36 7.45
N ASN A 322 -17.63 -1.68 7.32
CA ASN A 322 -18.12 -2.62 8.34
C ASN A 322 -19.56 -2.33 8.80
N GLY A 323 -20.43 -1.93 7.86
CA GLY A 323 -21.83 -1.62 8.13
C GLY A 323 -22.10 -0.23 8.74
N VAL A 324 -21.07 0.58 8.96
CA VAL A 324 -21.20 1.93 9.51
C VAL A 324 -20.97 2.97 8.39
N VAL A 325 -21.93 3.90 8.25
CA VAL A 325 -21.80 5.02 7.31
C VAL A 325 -20.72 5.96 7.79
N ARG A 326 -19.63 6.12 7.01
CA ARG A 326 -18.51 7.02 7.32
C ARG A 326 -18.58 8.33 6.54
N MET A 327 -19.16 8.28 5.35
CA MET A 327 -19.46 9.45 4.53
C MET A 327 -20.84 9.30 3.90
N LYS A 328 -21.62 10.36 3.85
CA LYS A 328 -22.90 10.44 3.16
C LYS A 328 -23.06 11.80 2.47
N ASP A 329 -23.50 11.80 1.22
CA ASP A 329 -23.64 13.01 0.41
C ASP A 329 -22.36 13.86 0.36
N ARG A 330 -21.19 13.17 0.32
CA ARG A 330 -19.83 13.73 0.34
C ARG A 330 -19.42 14.40 1.68
N GLU A 331 -20.25 14.34 2.71
CA GLU A 331 -19.94 14.84 4.05
C GLU A 331 -19.59 13.68 4.99
N LEU A 332 -18.52 13.85 5.76
CA LEU A 332 -18.10 12.87 6.78
C LEU A 332 -19.09 12.86 7.92
N VAL A 333 -19.38 11.65 8.43
CA VAL A 333 -20.29 11.47 9.57
C VAL A 333 -19.50 11.57 10.87
N ASP A 334 -20.00 12.35 11.81
CA ASP A 334 -19.46 12.54 13.17
C ASP A 334 -18.00 13.06 13.22
N ILE A 335 -17.55 13.75 12.17
CA ILE A 335 -16.22 14.33 12.08
C ILE A 335 -16.32 15.80 11.67
N ASP A 336 -15.81 16.69 12.51
CA ASP A 336 -15.55 18.08 12.12
C ASP A 336 -14.31 18.15 11.21
N LYS A 337 -14.55 17.99 9.91
CA LYS A 337 -13.50 17.97 8.89
C LYS A 337 -12.64 19.23 8.93
N GLU A 338 -13.24 20.41 9.11
CA GLU A 338 -12.50 21.67 9.06
C GLU A 338 -11.55 21.81 10.24
N ALA A 339 -12.00 21.49 11.46
CA ALA A 339 -11.15 21.50 12.66
C ALA A 339 -10.01 20.48 12.54
N VAL A 340 -10.31 19.26 12.08
CA VAL A 340 -9.32 18.19 11.94
C VAL A 340 -8.27 18.54 10.88
N LEU A 341 -8.68 19.02 9.71
CA LEU A 341 -7.73 19.39 8.65
C LEU A 341 -6.96 20.68 8.97
N ALA A 342 -7.51 21.59 9.82
CA ALA A 342 -6.76 22.73 10.33
C ALA A 342 -5.57 22.26 11.18
N HIS A 343 -5.80 21.32 12.11
CA HIS A 343 -4.74 20.72 12.91
C HIS A 343 -3.70 19.98 12.04
N CYS A 344 -4.13 19.20 11.05
CA CYS A 344 -3.20 18.56 10.12
C CYS A 344 -2.31 19.57 9.37
N ARG A 345 -2.84 20.74 9.02
CA ARG A 345 -2.04 21.80 8.36
C ARG A 345 -1.01 22.43 9.33
N GLU A 346 -1.34 22.57 10.60
CA GLU A 346 -0.43 23.06 11.64
C GLU A 346 0.74 22.09 11.81
N GLU A 347 0.48 20.80 11.98
CA GLU A 347 1.51 19.76 12.10
C GLU A 347 2.39 19.66 10.83
N ALA A 348 1.79 19.78 9.65
CA ALA A 348 2.55 19.83 8.40
C ALA A 348 3.48 21.05 8.33
N ALA A 349 3.01 22.22 8.78
CA ALA A 349 3.84 23.43 8.83
C ALA A 349 5.04 23.26 9.77
N ASP A 350 4.82 22.65 10.94
CA ASP A 350 5.88 22.37 11.92
C ASP A 350 6.89 21.35 11.39
N LEU A 351 6.45 20.31 10.67
CA LEU A 351 7.31 19.36 9.99
C LEU A 351 8.23 20.06 8.97
N TRP A 352 7.66 20.92 8.12
CA TRP A 352 8.43 21.67 7.13
C TRP A 352 9.40 22.67 7.77
N GLN A 353 9.05 23.26 8.92
CA GLN A 353 9.99 24.08 9.67
C GLN A 353 11.19 23.28 10.17
N ARG A 354 10.98 22.07 10.72
CA ARG A 354 12.05 21.19 11.16
C ARG A 354 12.96 20.75 10.00
N ILE A 355 12.39 20.37 8.86
CA ILE A 355 13.15 20.00 7.66
C ILE A 355 14.01 21.17 7.17
N ASN A 356 13.46 22.39 7.13
CA ASN A 356 14.17 23.57 6.65
C ASN A 356 15.25 24.06 7.64
N ALA A 357 15.07 23.83 8.93
CA ALA A 357 16.07 24.17 9.95
C ALA A 357 17.28 23.21 9.95
N GLY A 358 17.10 21.99 9.45
CA GLY A 358 18.15 20.98 9.31
C GLY A 358 18.94 21.04 7.98
N ARG A 359 18.52 21.91 7.05
CA ARG A 359 19.21 22.19 5.78
C ARG A 359 20.13 23.38 5.91
#